data_27070d63ebd132992d10b28c4245efa9
#
_entry.id   27070d63ebd132992d10b28c4245efa9
#
_cell.length_a   1.000
_cell.length_b   1.000
_cell.length_c   1.000
_cell.angle_alpha   90.00
_cell.angle_beta   90.00
_cell.angle_gamma   90.00
#
_symmetry.space_group_name_H-M   'P 1'
#
loop_
_entity.id
_entity.type
_entity.pdbx_description
1 polymer ?
#
loop_
_entity_poly.entity_id
_entity_poly.type
_entity_poly.pdbx_seq_one_letter_code
_entity_poly.pdbx_strand_id
1 'polypeptide(L)'
;MGKIIGEGITFDDVLLVPSYSEVIPNQVDLSTYLTKKIKLNIPMMSAGMDTVTEHRMAIAMARQGGIGIIHKNMSIEQQAEEVDKVKRSENGVITDPFYLSPDNTLEDANNLMAKFRISGVPITEGKKLVGIITNRDLKFEEDFSKKIRESMTSEGLITAPEGITLEDAKKILAKARKEKLPIVDKDFNLKGLITIKDIEKQIKYPLSAKDAQGRLLCGAAIGITANCLERAQALVDAEVDVVVLDSAHGHSANVLHTVDMIKSKFPDLQVIAGNVATGAATEDLIKAGVDAVKVGIGPGSICTTRIIAGIGVPQITAVMDCYEAADKYGIPIIADGGIKYSGDMTKAIAAGANVCMMGSIFAGCDESPGTFELFQGRKYKVYRGMGSIAAMENGSKDRYFQTDAKKLVPEGVEGRVAYKGSVEDTVFQLMGGLRSGMGYCGAATIEDLKQTGKFVKISSASLKESHPHDIHITKEAPNYSVDE
;
A
#
# COMPACT_ATOMS: atom_id res chain seq x y z
N MET A 1 23.05 28.67 22.04
CA MET A 1 21.72 29.19 22.45
C MET A 1 20.72 28.84 21.37
N GLY A 2 19.59 28.18 21.72
CA GLY A 2 18.55 27.81 20.76
C GLY A 2 17.91 29.06 20.13
N LYS A 3 17.41 28.91 18.89
CA LYS A 3 16.77 30.01 18.15
C LYS A 3 15.35 29.58 17.72
N ILE A 4 14.42 30.50 17.76
CA ILE A 4 13.12 30.35 17.07
C ILE A 4 13.37 30.71 15.60
N ILE A 5 13.14 29.73 14.70
CA ILE A 5 13.40 29.85 13.26
C ILE A 5 12.15 30.12 12.43
N GLY A 6 10.97 29.99 13.03
CA GLY A 6 9.71 30.20 12.33
C GLY A 6 8.50 29.77 13.15
N GLU A 7 7.35 29.80 12.49
CA GLU A 7 6.05 29.35 13.02
C GLU A 7 5.67 28.04 12.35
N GLY A 8 5.22 27.05 13.12
CA GLY A 8 4.79 25.75 12.61
C GLY A 8 3.28 25.72 12.38
N ILE A 9 2.87 25.22 11.22
CA ILE A 9 1.48 25.13 10.76
C ILE A 9 1.09 23.66 10.56
N THR A 10 -0.03 23.24 11.16
CA THR A 10 -0.61 21.91 10.92
C THR A 10 -1.94 22.01 10.16
N PHE A 11 -2.59 20.86 9.90
CA PHE A 11 -3.84 20.79 9.14
C PHE A 11 -4.96 21.65 9.75
N ASP A 12 -5.05 21.67 11.07
CA ASP A 12 -6.10 22.38 11.80
C ASP A 12 -5.85 23.92 11.86
N ASP A 13 -4.68 24.40 11.43
CA ASP A 13 -4.33 25.84 11.43
C ASP A 13 -4.69 26.53 10.11
N VAL A 14 -5.12 25.79 9.09
CA VAL A 14 -5.34 26.34 7.74
C VAL A 14 -6.61 25.78 7.09
N LEU A 15 -7.16 26.57 6.17
CA LEU A 15 -8.13 26.11 5.17
C LEU A 15 -7.62 26.47 3.76
N LEU A 16 -8.02 25.69 2.77
CA LEU A 16 -7.83 26.04 1.36
C LEU A 16 -8.88 27.05 0.94
N VAL A 17 -8.43 28.09 0.20
CA VAL A 17 -9.31 29.12 -0.34
C VAL A 17 -9.92 28.60 -1.65
N PRO A 18 -11.25 28.62 -1.83
CA PRO A 18 -11.87 28.22 -3.08
C PRO A 18 -11.49 29.19 -4.21
N SER A 19 -11.35 28.62 -5.40
CA SER A 19 -10.97 29.35 -6.62
C SER A 19 -12.03 29.17 -7.71
N TYR A 20 -11.99 30.00 -8.75
CA TYR A 20 -12.79 29.74 -9.95
C TYR A 20 -12.48 28.34 -10.49
N SER A 21 -13.51 27.58 -10.83
CA SER A 21 -13.38 26.19 -11.25
C SER A 21 -14.30 25.87 -12.42
N GLU A 22 -13.72 25.24 -13.42
CA GLU A 22 -14.44 24.55 -14.51
C GLU A 22 -14.35 23.04 -14.36
N VAL A 23 -13.79 22.58 -13.21
CA VAL A 23 -13.51 21.17 -12.94
C VAL A 23 -14.71 20.52 -12.25
N ILE A 24 -15.21 19.45 -12.85
CA ILE A 24 -16.24 18.62 -12.25
C ILE A 24 -15.57 17.54 -11.39
N PRO A 25 -15.93 17.39 -10.10
CA PRO A 25 -15.26 16.45 -9.18
C PRO A 25 -15.09 15.03 -9.71
N ASN A 26 -16.08 14.50 -10.46
CA ASN A 26 -16.01 13.16 -11.04
C ASN A 26 -15.02 13.00 -12.20
N GLN A 27 -14.52 14.10 -12.75
CA GLN A 27 -13.57 14.12 -13.86
C GLN A 27 -12.13 14.38 -13.41
N VAL A 28 -11.91 14.60 -12.12
CA VAL A 28 -10.58 14.82 -11.55
C VAL A 28 -9.73 13.55 -11.70
N ASP A 29 -8.50 13.72 -12.20
CA ASP A 29 -7.47 12.67 -12.20
C ASP A 29 -6.73 12.66 -10.86
N LEU A 30 -6.89 11.57 -10.10
CA LEU A 30 -6.23 11.36 -8.81
C LEU A 30 -4.90 10.63 -8.95
N SER A 31 -4.49 10.29 -10.16
CA SER A 31 -3.21 9.59 -10.36
C SER A 31 -2.02 10.47 -9.99
N THR A 32 -1.01 9.84 -9.42
CA THR A 32 0.20 10.51 -8.93
C THR A 32 1.40 9.58 -8.95
N TYR A 33 2.59 10.14 -8.81
CA TYR A 33 3.82 9.38 -8.69
C TYR A 33 4.16 9.11 -7.21
N LEU A 34 4.33 7.82 -6.86
CA LEU A 34 4.88 7.40 -5.58
C LEU A 34 6.40 7.55 -5.55
N THR A 35 7.04 7.16 -6.64
CA THR A 35 8.46 7.36 -6.94
C THR A 35 8.59 7.84 -8.38
N LYS A 36 9.78 8.16 -8.84
CA LYS A 36 9.98 8.53 -10.26
C LYS A 36 9.49 7.46 -11.25
N LYS A 37 9.44 6.19 -10.83
CA LYS A 37 9.09 5.05 -11.71
C LYS A 37 7.73 4.43 -11.39
N ILE A 38 7.22 4.60 -10.18
CA ILE A 38 5.95 3.98 -9.75
C ILE A 38 4.85 5.03 -9.74
N LYS A 39 3.80 4.78 -10.53
CA LYS A 39 2.59 5.58 -10.56
C LYS A 39 1.47 4.87 -9.82
N LEU A 40 0.73 5.60 -8.99
CA LEU A 40 -0.50 5.17 -8.34
C LEU A 40 -1.70 5.82 -9.01
N ASN A 41 -2.85 5.17 -8.95
CA ASN A 41 -4.11 5.69 -9.49
C ASN A 41 -4.89 6.55 -8.47
N ILE A 42 -4.54 6.44 -7.18
CA ILE A 42 -5.00 7.33 -6.10
C ILE A 42 -3.83 7.68 -5.18
N PRO A 43 -3.81 8.85 -4.55
CA PRO A 43 -2.69 9.34 -3.73
C PRO A 43 -2.69 8.76 -2.31
N MET A 44 -2.81 7.44 -2.16
CA MET A 44 -2.99 6.78 -0.88
C MET A 44 -2.02 5.63 -0.64
N MET A 45 -1.54 5.55 0.60
CA MET A 45 -0.64 4.51 1.06
C MET A 45 -1.05 4.07 2.49
N SER A 46 -1.17 2.77 2.74
CA SER A 46 -1.35 2.27 4.11
C SER A 46 -0.01 2.09 4.82
N ALA A 47 0.06 2.50 6.09
CA ALA A 47 1.30 2.56 6.85
C ALA A 47 1.87 1.17 7.18
N GLY A 48 3.20 1.04 7.14
CA GLY A 48 3.94 -0.17 7.49
C GLY A 48 3.97 -0.44 9.00
N MET A 49 2.81 -0.59 9.61
CA MET A 49 2.62 -0.81 11.04
C MET A 49 1.96 -2.16 11.29
N ASP A 50 2.34 -2.83 12.38
CA ASP A 50 1.94 -4.21 12.69
C ASP A 50 0.45 -4.38 13.05
N THR A 51 -0.29 -3.29 13.20
CA THR A 51 -1.75 -3.27 13.35
C THR A 51 -2.47 -2.65 12.15
N VAL A 52 -1.77 -2.37 11.04
CA VAL A 52 -2.33 -1.71 9.86
C VAL A 52 -2.18 -2.55 8.59
N THR A 53 -0.95 -2.95 8.22
CA THR A 53 -0.71 -3.51 6.89
C THR A 53 0.02 -4.85 6.89
N GLU A 54 -0.72 -5.89 6.56
CA GLU A 54 -0.26 -7.19 6.05
C GLU A 54 -0.88 -7.42 4.66
N HIS A 55 -0.73 -8.62 4.08
CA HIS A 55 -1.19 -8.90 2.71
C HIS A 55 -2.65 -8.52 2.44
N ARG A 56 -3.59 -8.74 3.39
CA ARG A 56 -5.01 -8.41 3.19
C ARG A 56 -5.22 -6.91 2.93
N MET A 57 -4.63 -6.07 3.76
CA MET A 57 -4.68 -4.60 3.62
C MET A 57 -3.94 -4.15 2.35
N ALA A 58 -2.77 -4.71 2.07
CA ALA A 58 -1.99 -4.35 0.88
C ALA A 58 -2.74 -4.70 -0.41
N ILE A 59 -3.38 -5.87 -0.48
CA ILE A 59 -4.25 -6.26 -1.61
C ILE A 59 -5.42 -5.30 -1.76
N ALA A 60 -6.15 -5.01 -0.68
CA ALA A 60 -7.30 -4.12 -0.73
C ALA A 60 -6.91 -2.70 -1.17
N MET A 61 -5.81 -2.17 -0.64
CA MET A 61 -5.30 -0.84 -1.02
C MET A 61 -4.88 -0.77 -2.49
N ALA A 62 -4.13 -1.77 -2.98
CA ALA A 62 -3.71 -1.83 -4.38
C ALA A 62 -4.90 -1.97 -5.34
N ARG A 63 -5.95 -2.72 -4.97
CA ARG A 63 -7.21 -2.81 -5.73
C ARG A 63 -7.91 -1.48 -5.90
N GLN A 64 -7.84 -0.63 -4.89
CA GLN A 64 -8.40 0.72 -4.95
C GLN A 64 -7.51 1.72 -5.72
N GLY A 65 -6.30 1.33 -6.09
CA GLY A 65 -5.36 2.15 -6.87
C GLY A 65 -4.24 2.79 -6.07
N GLY A 66 -4.16 2.53 -4.77
CA GLY A 66 -3.08 2.92 -3.87
C GLY A 66 -2.02 1.84 -3.69
N ILE A 67 -1.30 1.85 -2.57
CA ILE A 67 -0.30 0.84 -2.23
C ILE A 67 -0.29 0.56 -0.72
N GLY A 68 -0.10 -0.70 -0.33
CA GLY A 68 0.12 -1.08 1.06
C GLY A 68 1.60 -1.37 1.34
N ILE A 69 2.06 -0.95 2.52
CA ILE A 69 3.43 -1.21 2.97
C ILE A 69 3.41 -2.29 4.05
N ILE A 70 3.87 -3.49 3.71
CA ILE A 70 3.98 -4.61 4.66
C ILE A 70 4.95 -4.24 5.77
N HIS A 71 4.51 -4.38 7.03
CA HIS A 71 5.34 -4.04 8.19
C HIS A 71 6.51 -5.03 8.39
N LYS A 72 7.54 -4.60 9.13
CA LYS A 72 8.76 -5.39 9.38
C LYS A 72 8.78 -6.14 10.73
N ASN A 73 7.75 -6.02 11.56
CA ASN A 73 7.65 -6.69 12.87
C ASN A 73 7.30 -8.19 12.70
N MET A 74 8.09 -8.88 11.90
CA MET A 74 8.02 -10.30 11.60
C MET A 74 9.37 -10.79 11.07
N SER A 75 9.56 -12.10 10.92
CA SER A 75 10.79 -12.63 10.34
C SER A 75 10.96 -12.19 8.86
N ILE A 76 12.17 -12.32 8.33
CA ILE A 76 12.47 -11.99 6.93
C ILE A 76 11.61 -12.85 6.00
N GLU A 77 11.53 -14.14 6.29
CA GLU A 77 10.76 -15.12 5.51
C GLU A 77 9.26 -14.83 5.55
N GLN A 78 8.73 -14.50 6.73
CA GLN A 78 7.33 -14.15 6.88
C GLN A 78 6.97 -12.88 6.09
N GLN A 79 7.84 -11.85 6.11
CA GLN A 79 7.59 -10.62 5.37
C GLN A 79 7.66 -10.85 3.85
N ALA A 80 8.61 -11.65 3.38
CA ALA A 80 8.69 -12.05 1.99
C ALA A 80 7.46 -12.86 1.55
N GLU A 81 6.95 -13.77 2.41
CA GLU A 81 5.71 -14.50 2.16
C GLU A 81 4.49 -13.57 2.07
N GLU A 82 4.41 -12.55 2.92
CA GLU A 82 3.33 -11.55 2.84
C GLU A 82 3.37 -10.78 1.51
N VAL A 83 4.55 -10.38 1.02
CA VAL A 83 4.72 -9.77 -0.29
C VAL A 83 4.31 -10.74 -1.41
N ASP A 84 4.76 -12.00 -1.36
CA ASP A 84 4.41 -13.03 -2.34
C ASP A 84 2.88 -13.25 -2.43
N LYS A 85 2.17 -13.25 -1.27
CA LYS A 85 0.71 -13.33 -1.24
C LYS A 85 0.04 -12.17 -2.00
N VAL A 86 0.58 -10.96 -1.90
CA VAL A 86 0.08 -9.80 -2.65
C VAL A 86 0.35 -9.96 -4.14
N LYS A 87 1.59 -10.28 -4.51
CA LYS A 87 2.00 -10.43 -5.91
C LYS A 87 1.24 -11.55 -6.64
N ARG A 88 0.86 -12.62 -5.92
CA ARG A 88 0.07 -13.73 -6.48
C ARG A 88 -1.45 -13.54 -6.40
N SER A 89 -1.93 -12.49 -5.71
CA SER A 89 -3.38 -12.30 -5.51
C SER A 89 -4.14 -11.95 -6.78
N GLU A 90 -3.49 -11.28 -7.73
CA GLU A 90 -4.02 -10.93 -9.04
C GLU A 90 -2.94 -11.00 -10.11
N ASN A 91 -3.29 -11.61 -11.21
CA ASN A 91 -2.47 -11.65 -12.41
C ASN A 91 -3.36 -11.26 -13.60
N GLY A 92 -2.83 -10.47 -14.53
CA GLY A 92 -3.48 -10.26 -15.81
C GLY A 92 -3.33 -11.55 -16.64
N VAL A 93 -2.09 -11.84 -17.03
CA VAL A 93 -1.65 -13.13 -17.54
C VAL A 93 -0.66 -13.68 -16.55
N ILE A 94 -0.92 -14.87 -16.00
CA ILE A 94 0.06 -15.56 -15.16
C ILE A 94 1.18 -16.02 -16.10
N THR A 95 2.31 -15.34 -16.10
CA THR A 95 3.42 -15.58 -17.04
C THR A 95 4.28 -16.79 -16.66
N ASP A 96 4.20 -17.25 -15.41
CA ASP A 96 4.85 -18.48 -14.94
C ASP A 96 3.84 -19.30 -14.11
N PRO A 97 2.87 -19.95 -14.78
CA PRO A 97 1.86 -20.74 -14.10
C PRO A 97 2.47 -22.01 -13.52
N PHE A 98 1.99 -22.42 -12.34
CA PHE A 98 2.28 -23.75 -11.84
C PHE A 98 1.85 -24.80 -12.88
N TYR A 99 2.68 -25.79 -13.12
CA TYR A 99 2.38 -26.92 -13.98
C TYR A 99 2.84 -28.23 -13.34
N LEU A 100 2.27 -29.31 -13.79
CA LEU A 100 2.64 -30.67 -13.39
C LEU A 100 2.85 -31.55 -14.64
N SER A 101 3.54 -32.68 -14.45
CA SER A 101 3.68 -33.70 -15.48
C SER A 101 2.46 -34.63 -15.51
N PRO A 102 2.09 -35.21 -16.65
CA PRO A 102 1.09 -36.28 -16.73
C PRO A 102 1.39 -37.50 -15.82
N ASP A 103 2.66 -37.66 -15.45
CA ASP A 103 3.13 -38.76 -14.61
C ASP A 103 3.07 -38.49 -13.10
N ASN A 104 2.79 -37.23 -12.69
CA ASN A 104 2.46 -36.91 -11.33
C ASN A 104 1.14 -37.57 -10.90
N THR A 105 0.90 -37.65 -9.58
CA THR A 105 -0.34 -38.19 -9.02
C THR A 105 -1.43 -37.15 -8.91
N LEU A 106 -2.67 -37.58 -8.77
CA LEU A 106 -3.79 -36.68 -8.45
C LEU A 106 -3.61 -36.05 -7.07
N GLU A 107 -2.93 -36.76 -6.14
CA GLU A 107 -2.55 -36.21 -4.83
C GLU A 107 -1.59 -35.01 -4.98
N ASP A 108 -0.58 -35.10 -5.87
CA ASP A 108 0.31 -33.98 -6.16
C ASP A 108 -0.47 -32.76 -6.66
N ALA A 109 -1.44 -32.98 -7.56
CA ALA A 109 -2.29 -31.92 -8.08
C ALA A 109 -3.18 -31.30 -6.99
N ASN A 110 -3.79 -32.13 -6.16
CA ASN A 110 -4.64 -31.70 -5.06
C ASN A 110 -3.86 -30.89 -4.01
N ASN A 111 -2.67 -31.39 -3.63
CA ASN A 111 -1.78 -30.70 -2.69
C ASN A 111 -1.30 -29.35 -3.24
N LEU A 112 -0.92 -29.29 -4.52
CA LEU A 112 -0.53 -28.05 -5.18
C LEU A 112 -1.68 -27.04 -5.20
N MET A 113 -2.89 -27.49 -5.59
CA MET A 113 -4.08 -26.65 -5.62
C MET A 113 -4.47 -26.15 -4.23
N ALA A 114 -4.40 -26.99 -3.22
CA ALA A 114 -4.69 -26.63 -1.82
C ALA A 114 -3.67 -25.62 -1.27
N LYS A 115 -2.37 -25.89 -1.46
CA LYS A 115 -1.27 -25.04 -0.98
C LYS A 115 -1.36 -23.63 -1.54
N PHE A 116 -1.62 -23.49 -2.83
CA PHE A 116 -1.63 -22.22 -3.54
C PHE A 116 -3.04 -21.65 -3.75
N ARG A 117 -4.08 -22.32 -3.25
CA ARG A 117 -5.50 -21.94 -3.38
C ARG A 117 -5.93 -21.69 -4.82
N ILE A 118 -5.40 -22.49 -5.75
CA ILE A 118 -5.74 -22.47 -7.17
C ILE A 118 -6.72 -23.60 -7.51
N SER A 119 -7.54 -23.41 -8.53
CA SER A 119 -8.61 -24.36 -8.88
C SER A 119 -8.30 -25.18 -10.12
N GLY A 120 -7.04 -25.20 -10.59
CA GLY A 120 -6.60 -26.05 -11.68
C GLY A 120 -5.21 -25.68 -12.15
N VAL A 121 -4.56 -26.66 -12.76
CA VAL A 121 -3.14 -26.66 -13.11
C VAL A 121 -2.97 -27.13 -14.56
N PRO A 122 -2.26 -26.39 -15.43
CA PRO A 122 -1.81 -26.86 -16.72
C PRO A 122 -0.88 -28.08 -16.57
N ILE A 123 -0.99 -29.02 -17.46
CA ILE A 123 -0.16 -30.22 -17.48
C ILE A 123 0.75 -30.17 -18.71
N THR A 124 2.05 -30.35 -18.47
CA THR A 124 3.07 -30.23 -19.52
C THR A 124 3.98 -31.44 -19.60
N GLU A 125 4.41 -31.79 -20.82
CA GLU A 125 5.57 -32.66 -21.08
C GLU A 125 6.75 -31.77 -21.49
N GLY A 126 7.71 -31.64 -20.60
CA GLY A 126 8.72 -30.59 -20.72
C GLY A 126 8.07 -29.21 -20.66
N LYS A 127 8.13 -28.44 -21.75
CA LYS A 127 7.45 -27.12 -21.84
C LYS A 127 6.12 -27.19 -22.59
N LYS A 128 5.85 -28.30 -23.31
CA LYS A 128 4.68 -28.43 -24.17
C LYS A 128 3.43 -28.70 -23.34
N LEU A 129 2.38 -27.90 -23.56
CA LEU A 129 1.08 -28.12 -22.94
C LEU A 129 0.43 -29.39 -23.50
N VAL A 130 0.05 -30.33 -22.64
CA VAL A 130 -0.59 -31.60 -23.03
C VAL A 130 -1.95 -31.79 -22.36
N GLY A 131 -2.28 -31.00 -21.36
CA GLY A 131 -3.55 -31.12 -20.67
C GLY A 131 -3.79 -30.01 -19.64
N ILE A 132 -4.92 -30.09 -18.97
CA ILE A 132 -5.27 -29.32 -17.83
C ILE A 132 -6.03 -30.18 -16.82
N ILE A 133 -5.73 -30.04 -15.53
CA ILE A 133 -6.50 -30.67 -14.44
C ILE A 133 -7.09 -29.60 -13.54
N THR A 134 -8.32 -29.80 -13.09
CA THR A 134 -9.08 -28.83 -12.29
C THR A 134 -9.74 -29.47 -11.09
N ASN A 135 -10.22 -28.67 -10.13
CA ASN A 135 -11.01 -29.17 -9.00
C ASN A 135 -12.26 -29.96 -9.44
N ARG A 136 -12.80 -29.73 -10.65
CA ARG A 136 -13.93 -30.50 -11.18
C ARG A 136 -13.53 -31.95 -11.45
N ASP A 137 -12.32 -32.13 -11.99
CA ASP A 137 -11.80 -33.45 -12.34
C ASP A 137 -11.49 -34.28 -11.07
N LEU A 138 -11.13 -33.61 -9.97
CA LEU A 138 -10.83 -34.22 -8.69
C LEU A 138 -12.05 -34.41 -7.76
N LYS A 139 -13.17 -33.74 -8.06
CA LYS A 139 -14.30 -33.62 -7.11
C LYS A 139 -14.95 -34.94 -6.73
N PHE A 140 -14.92 -35.92 -7.63
CA PHE A 140 -15.56 -37.22 -7.47
C PHE A 140 -14.56 -38.38 -7.50
N GLU A 141 -13.25 -38.06 -7.44
CA GLU A 141 -12.21 -39.06 -7.42
C GLU A 141 -11.97 -39.57 -6.00
N GLU A 142 -11.90 -40.86 -5.86
CA GLU A 142 -11.66 -41.54 -4.58
C GLU A 142 -10.22 -42.05 -4.45
N ASP A 143 -9.55 -42.32 -5.61
CA ASP A 143 -8.19 -42.83 -5.66
C ASP A 143 -7.20 -41.77 -6.16
N PHE A 144 -6.63 -41.01 -5.25
CA PHE A 144 -5.65 -39.97 -5.53
C PHE A 144 -4.25 -40.51 -5.88
N SER A 145 -4.01 -41.81 -5.83
CA SER A 145 -2.76 -42.45 -6.28
C SER A 145 -2.66 -42.56 -7.79
N LYS A 146 -3.77 -42.40 -8.52
CA LYS A 146 -3.83 -42.41 -10.00
C LYS A 146 -2.94 -41.32 -10.59
N LYS A 147 -2.47 -41.59 -11.83
CA LYS A 147 -1.72 -40.61 -12.62
C LYS A 147 -2.64 -39.53 -13.16
N ILE A 148 -2.12 -38.28 -13.25
CA ILE A 148 -2.86 -37.12 -13.76
C ILE A 148 -3.39 -37.38 -15.16
N ARG A 149 -2.63 -38.10 -16.01
CA ARG A 149 -3.01 -38.47 -17.41
C ARG A 149 -4.35 -39.20 -17.48
N GLU A 150 -4.75 -39.88 -16.42
CA GLU A 150 -5.99 -40.69 -16.40
C GLU A 150 -7.24 -39.82 -16.17
N SER A 151 -7.07 -38.63 -15.59
CA SER A 151 -8.18 -37.74 -15.21
C SER A 151 -8.10 -36.34 -15.81
N MET A 152 -6.97 -35.95 -16.42
CA MET A 152 -6.84 -34.62 -17.03
C MET A 152 -7.67 -34.47 -18.31
N THR A 153 -8.07 -33.26 -18.64
CA THR A 153 -8.59 -32.88 -19.94
C THR A 153 -7.41 -32.71 -20.90
N SER A 154 -7.27 -33.61 -21.90
CA SER A 154 -6.21 -33.58 -22.92
C SER A 154 -6.74 -33.26 -24.31
N GLU A 155 -8.00 -33.60 -24.60
CA GLU A 155 -8.64 -33.32 -25.88
C GLU A 155 -9.45 -32.01 -25.83
N GLY A 156 -9.48 -31.32 -26.97
CA GLY A 156 -10.26 -30.08 -27.10
C GLY A 156 -9.78 -28.95 -26.17
N LEU A 157 -8.49 -28.89 -25.92
CA LEU A 157 -7.89 -27.81 -25.13
C LEU A 157 -8.16 -26.44 -25.78
N ILE A 158 -8.75 -25.55 -25.02
CA ILE A 158 -8.93 -24.16 -25.44
C ILE A 158 -7.71 -23.37 -24.99
N THR A 159 -6.98 -22.80 -25.94
CA THR A 159 -5.76 -22.01 -25.69
C THR A 159 -5.82 -20.68 -26.43
N ALA A 160 -4.92 -19.77 -26.11
CA ALA A 160 -4.74 -18.52 -26.84
C ALA A 160 -3.24 -18.24 -27.05
N PRO A 161 -2.88 -17.43 -28.07
CA PRO A 161 -1.50 -17.02 -28.28
C PRO A 161 -1.02 -15.98 -27.28
N GLU A 162 0.30 -15.84 -27.14
CA GLU A 162 0.91 -14.73 -26.40
C GLU A 162 0.42 -13.37 -26.94
N GLY A 163 0.27 -12.40 -26.03
CA GLY A 163 -0.17 -11.04 -26.37
C GLY A 163 -1.68 -10.87 -26.53
N ILE A 164 -2.49 -11.91 -26.25
CA ILE A 164 -3.94 -11.78 -26.24
C ILE A 164 -4.40 -10.74 -25.20
N THR A 165 -5.40 -9.93 -25.55
CA THR A 165 -6.03 -9.01 -24.61
C THR A 165 -6.95 -9.75 -23.64
N LEU A 166 -7.13 -9.23 -22.43
CA LEU A 166 -8.08 -9.83 -21.46
C LEU A 166 -9.53 -9.78 -21.97
N GLU A 167 -9.89 -8.79 -22.78
CA GLU A 167 -11.20 -8.70 -23.42
C GLU A 167 -11.45 -9.85 -24.41
N ASP A 168 -10.45 -10.15 -25.25
CA ASP A 168 -10.55 -11.26 -26.19
C ASP A 168 -10.47 -12.61 -25.49
N ALA A 169 -9.65 -12.73 -24.45
CA ALA A 169 -9.62 -13.91 -23.57
C ALA A 169 -10.99 -14.16 -22.93
N LYS A 170 -11.68 -13.12 -22.48
CA LYS A 170 -13.06 -13.21 -21.96
C LYS A 170 -14.03 -13.76 -22.99
N LYS A 171 -13.96 -13.28 -24.24
CA LYS A 171 -14.83 -13.78 -25.33
C LYS A 171 -14.59 -15.27 -25.61
N ILE A 172 -13.30 -15.69 -25.62
CA ILE A 172 -12.94 -17.11 -25.82
C ILE A 172 -13.46 -17.97 -24.67
N LEU A 173 -13.21 -17.57 -23.41
CA LEU A 173 -13.66 -18.30 -22.22
C LEU A 173 -15.18 -18.40 -22.15
N ALA A 174 -15.89 -17.31 -22.45
CA ALA A 174 -17.36 -17.29 -22.48
C ALA A 174 -17.92 -18.24 -23.56
N LYS A 175 -17.40 -18.20 -24.79
CA LYS A 175 -17.81 -19.08 -25.89
C LYS A 175 -17.54 -20.54 -25.58
N ALA A 176 -16.37 -20.83 -24.99
CA ALA A 176 -15.95 -22.19 -24.65
C ALA A 176 -16.58 -22.70 -23.33
N ARG A 177 -17.23 -21.84 -22.54
CA ARG A 177 -17.73 -22.14 -21.18
C ARG A 177 -16.65 -22.73 -20.26
N LYS A 178 -15.44 -22.20 -20.38
CA LYS A 178 -14.27 -22.60 -19.57
C LYS A 178 -13.88 -21.47 -18.62
N GLU A 179 -13.19 -21.82 -17.54
CA GLU A 179 -12.75 -20.87 -16.53
C GLU A 179 -11.26 -20.53 -16.64
N LYS A 180 -10.52 -21.29 -17.42
CA LYS A 180 -9.07 -21.17 -17.57
C LYS A 180 -8.67 -21.23 -19.04
N LEU A 181 -7.74 -20.37 -19.42
CA LEU A 181 -7.23 -20.21 -20.77
C LEU A 181 -5.71 -20.29 -20.75
N PRO A 182 -5.10 -21.45 -20.99
CA PRO A 182 -3.65 -21.55 -21.19
C PRO A 182 -3.20 -20.70 -22.37
N ILE A 183 -2.12 -19.97 -22.19
CA ILE A 183 -1.45 -19.19 -23.23
C ILE A 183 -0.26 -20.00 -23.73
N VAL A 184 -0.17 -20.15 -25.03
CA VAL A 184 0.87 -20.97 -25.67
C VAL A 184 1.56 -20.22 -26.78
N ASP A 185 2.81 -20.61 -27.07
CA ASP A 185 3.53 -20.16 -28.27
C ASP A 185 3.17 -21.02 -29.51
N LYS A 186 3.83 -20.76 -30.63
CA LYS A 186 3.61 -21.45 -31.90
C LYS A 186 3.94 -22.96 -31.85
N ASP A 187 4.81 -23.35 -30.92
CA ASP A 187 5.22 -24.74 -30.70
C ASP A 187 4.38 -25.45 -29.63
N PHE A 188 3.30 -24.77 -29.17
CA PHE A 188 2.40 -25.24 -28.14
C PHE A 188 3.06 -25.35 -26.75
N ASN A 189 4.14 -24.59 -26.50
CA ASN A 189 4.73 -24.49 -25.18
C ASN A 189 3.90 -23.55 -24.30
N LEU A 190 3.70 -23.94 -23.04
CA LEU A 190 3.00 -23.13 -22.05
C LEU A 190 3.79 -21.85 -21.75
N LYS A 191 3.13 -20.70 -21.91
CA LYS A 191 3.68 -19.36 -21.67
C LYS A 191 2.93 -18.59 -20.60
N GLY A 192 1.71 -19.00 -20.31
CA GLY A 192 0.91 -18.33 -19.32
C GLY A 192 -0.44 -18.99 -19.08
N LEU A 193 -1.19 -18.41 -18.17
CA LEU A 193 -2.56 -18.82 -17.85
C LEU A 193 -3.40 -17.58 -17.55
N ILE A 194 -4.59 -17.49 -18.14
CA ILE A 194 -5.60 -16.49 -17.80
C ILE A 194 -6.78 -17.22 -17.15
N THR A 195 -7.33 -16.68 -16.06
CA THR A 195 -8.54 -17.23 -15.45
C THR A 195 -9.70 -16.23 -15.51
N ILE A 196 -10.94 -16.75 -15.52
CA ILE A 196 -12.13 -15.90 -15.48
C ILE A 196 -12.15 -15.00 -14.24
N LYS A 197 -11.62 -15.49 -13.11
CA LYS A 197 -11.52 -14.73 -11.86
C LYS A 197 -10.63 -13.50 -11.99
N ASP A 198 -9.53 -13.57 -12.74
CA ASP A 198 -8.62 -12.45 -12.97
C ASP A 198 -9.29 -11.38 -13.84
N ILE A 199 -10.06 -11.81 -14.83
CA ILE A 199 -10.88 -10.91 -15.66
C ILE A 199 -11.98 -10.22 -14.83
N GLU A 200 -12.69 -10.97 -13.99
CA GLU A 200 -13.73 -10.43 -13.10
C GLU A 200 -13.16 -9.40 -12.12
N LYS A 201 -11.99 -9.69 -11.54
CA LYS A 201 -11.29 -8.75 -10.65
C LYS A 201 -10.89 -7.46 -11.37
N GLN A 202 -10.41 -7.55 -12.60
CA GLN A 202 -10.08 -6.35 -13.38
C GLN A 202 -11.31 -5.50 -13.71
N ILE A 203 -12.45 -6.13 -13.98
CA ILE A 203 -13.71 -5.41 -14.19
C ILE A 203 -14.20 -4.77 -12.89
N LYS A 204 -14.07 -5.48 -11.77
CA LYS A 204 -14.50 -5.00 -10.45
C LYS A 204 -13.60 -3.87 -9.93
N TYR A 205 -12.29 -3.94 -10.18
CA TYR A 205 -11.29 -3.00 -9.69
C TYR A 205 -10.51 -2.34 -10.82
N PRO A 206 -11.15 -1.47 -11.63
CA PRO A 206 -10.54 -0.86 -12.81
C PRO A 206 -9.38 0.08 -12.48
N LEU A 207 -9.31 0.60 -11.24
CA LEU A 207 -8.27 1.50 -10.77
C LEU A 207 -7.10 0.78 -10.09
N SER A 208 -7.08 -0.56 -10.07
CA SER A 208 -6.01 -1.31 -9.40
C SER A 208 -4.62 -0.81 -9.80
N ALA A 209 -3.78 -0.58 -8.80
CA ALA A 209 -2.37 -0.25 -9.00
C ALA A 209 -1.58 -1.54 -9.30
N LYS A 210 -1.04 -1.64 -10.50
CA LYS A 210 -0.40 -2.86 -11.02
C LYS A 210 0.98 -2.58 -11.61
N ASP A 211 1.84 -3.59 -11.54
CA ASP A 211 3.14 -3.60 -12.21
C ASP A 211 2.98 -3.92 -13.72
N ALA A 212 4.10 -3.94 -14.43
CA ALA A 212 4.12 -4.22 -15.88
C ALA A 212 3.62 -5.65 -16.23
N GLN A 213 3.63 -6.58 -15.29
CA GLN A 213 3.10 -7.93 -15.43
C GLN A 213 1.62 -8.05 -15.06
N GLY A 214 0.97 -6.95 -14.66
CA GLY A 214 -0.43 -6.92 -14.28
C GLY A 214 -0.71 -7.43 -12.84
N ARG A 215 0.32 -7.55 -12.01
CA ARG A 215 0.21 -7.93 -10.59
C ARG A 215 0.08 -6.70 -9.72
N LEU A 216 -0.60 -6.84 -8.59
CA LEU A 216 -0.79 -5.72 -7.66
C LEU A 216 0.55 -5.18 -7.15
N LEU A 217 0.64 -3.86 -7.04
CA LEU A 217 1.78 -3.18 -6.42
C LEU A 217 1.82 -3.46 -4.92
N CYS A 218 3.03 -3.73 -4.41
CA CYS A 218 3.28 -4.00 -3.01
C CYS A 218 4.57 -3.33 -2.55
N GLY A 219 4.52 -2.65 -1.41
CA GLY A 219 5.70 -2.17 -0.73
C GLY A 219 5.96 -2.92 0.57
N ALA A 220 7.18 -2.83 1.09
CA ALA A 220 7.56 -3.42 2.36
C ALA A 220 8.50 -2.51 3.15
N ALA A 221 8.28 -2.44 4.48
CA ALA A 221 9.13 -1.68 5.38
C ALA A 221 10.41 -2.44 5.71
N ILE A 222 11.53 -1.73 5.75
CA ILE A 222 12.82 -2.22 6.23
C ILE A 222 13.39 -1.28 7.29
N GLY A 223 14.28 -1.78 8.14
CA GLY A 223 14.96 -0.98 9.16
C GLY A 223 16.43 -0.78 8.85
N ILE A 224 17.15 -0.16 9.80
CA ILE A 224 18.59 0.11 9.73
C ILE A 224 19.43 -0.96 10.46
N THR A 225 18.87 -2.16 10.64
CA THR A 225 19.53 -3.28 11.32
C THR A 225 20.63 -3.91 10.48
N ALA A 226 21.57 -4.62 11.13
CA ALA A 226 22.70 -5.27 10.46
C ALA A 226 22.26 -6.24 9.33
N ASN A 227 21.06 -6.83 9.43
CA ASN A 227 20.49 -7.74 8.43
C ASN A 227 19.60 -7.02 7.39
N CYS A 228 19.66 -5.70 7.26
CA CYS A 228 18.80 -4.96 6.33
C CYS A 228 19.00 -5.39 4.87
N LEU A 229 20.23 -5.68 4.45
CA LEU A 229 20.51 -6.16 3.09
C LEU A 229 20.00 -7.59 2.84
N GLU A 230 20.01 -8.46 3.85
CA GLU A 230 19.42 -9.80 3.77
C GLU A 230 17.89 -9.70 3.61
N ARG A 231 17.24 -8.87 4.43
CA ARG A 231 15.81 -8.58 4.31
C ARG A 231 15.46 -7.96 2.95
N ALA A 232 16.24 -6.99 2.48
CA ALA A 232 16.04 -6.40 1.17
C ALA A 232 16.16 -7.44 0.05
N GLN A 233 17.14 -8.36 0.13
CA GLN A 233 17.29 -9.45 -0.83
C GLN A 233 16.05 -10.36 -0.87
N ALA A 234 15.57 -10.82 0.29
CA ALA A 234 14.39 -11.68 0.35
C ALA A 234 13.12 -10.99 -0.21
N LEU A 235 13.00 -9.67 0.02
CA LEU A 235 11.92 -8.87 -0.54
C LEU A 235 12.04 -8.70 -2.06
N VAL A 236 13.25 -8.51 -2.59
CA VAL A 236 13.53 -8.47 -4.04
C VAL A 236 13.22 -9.82 -4.68
N ASP A 237 13.60 -10.92 -4.04
CA ASP A 237 13.30 -12.28 -4.51
C ASP A 237 11.78 -12.57 -4.50
N ALA A 238 11.04 -11.93 -3.59
CA ALA A 238 9.58 -11.93 -3.57
C ALA A 238 8.94 -10.90 -4.53
N GLU A 239 9.77 -10.20 -5.33
CA GLU A 239 9.36 -9.22 -6.34
C GLU A 239 8.60 -8.00 -5.78
N VAL A 240 9.04 -7.49 -4.60
CA VAL A 240 8.55 -6.24 -4.04
C VAL A 240 8.78 -5.06 -5.00
N ASP A 241 7.81 -4.17 -5.14
CA ASP A 241 7.93 -3.02 -6.05
C ASP A 241 8.73 -1.86 -5.43
N VAL A 242 8.61 -1.67 -4.12
CA VAL A 242 9.27 -0.59 -3.39
C VAL A 242 9.56 -1.00 -1.94
N VAL A 243 10.71 -0.59 -1.43
CA VAL A 243 11.01 -0.70 0.01
C VAL A 243 10.95 0.66 0.67
N VAL A 244 10.48 0.67 1.91
CA VAL A 244 10.42 1.87 2.76
C VAL A 244 11.40 1.70 3.90
N LEU A 245 12.51 2.43 3.86
CA LEU A 245 13.45 2.53 4.97
C LEU A 245 12.85 3.45 6.03
N ASP A 246 12.33 2.84 7.09
CA ASP A 246 11.46 3.49 8.08
C ASP A 246 12.21 3.70 9.40
N SER A 247 12.52 4.96 9.72
CA SER A 247 13.20 5.40 10.93
C SER A 247 12.44 6.55 11.59
N ALA A 248 12.53 6.64 12.91
CA ALA A 248 12.01 7.79 13.66
C ALA A 248 12.74 9.10 13.32
N HIS A 249 14.00 9.00 12.88
CA HIS A 249 14.82 10.12 12.45
C HIS A 249 15.59 9.78 11.18
N GLY A 250 15.01 10.11 10.02
CA GLY A 250 15.58 9.82 8.70
C GLY A 250 16.84 10.62 8.38
N HIS A 251 17.05 11.76 9.02
CA HIS A 251 18.25 12.59 8.83
C HIS A 251 19.39 12.18 9.77
N SER A 252 19.80 10.93 9.70
CA SER A 252 20.92 10.39 10.48
C SER A 252 21.92 9.70 9.57
N ALA A 253 23.20 9.69 9.98
CA ALA A 253 24.28 9.07 9.21
C ALA A 253 23.98 7.59 8.88
N ASN A 254 23.41 6.85 9.82
CA ASN A 254 23.06 5.44 9.62
C ASN A 254 21.98 5.25 8.54
N VAL A 255 20.96 6.11 8.50
CA VAL A 255 19.92 6.05 7.46
C VAL A 255 20.51 6.37 6.10
N LEU A 256 21.27 7.47 5.98
CA LEU A 256 21.92 7.87 4.72
C LEU A 256 22.83 6.77 4.19
N HIS A 257 23.67 6.18 5.05
CA HIS A 257 24.54 5.06 4.69
C HIS A 257 23.76 3.81 4.29
N THR A 258 22.64 3.50 4.97
CA THR A 258 21.80 2.35 4.64
C THR A 258 21.14 2.53 3.26
N VAL A 259 20.68 3.74 2.93
CA VAL A 259 20.16 4.06 1.58
C VAL A 259 21.22 3.79 0.53
N ASP A 260 22.43 4.32 0.71
CA ASP A 260 23.55 4.13 -0.22
C ASP A 260 23.90 2.64 -0.40
N MET A 261 23.97 1.87 0.69
CA MET A 261 24.22 0.42 0.63
C MET A 261 23.14 -0.33 -0.16
N ILE A 262 21.86 -0.01 0.06
CA ILE A 262 20.73 -0.66 -0.63
C ILE A 262 20.77 -0.32 -2.11
N LYS A 263 20.92 0.97 -2.46
CA LYS A 263 20.96 1.42 -3.86
C LYS A 263 22.20 0.90 -4.60
N SER A 264 23.33 0.76 -3.92
CA SER A 264 24.55 0.15 -4.49
C SER A 264 24.36 -1.33 -4.82
N LYS A 265 23.67 -2.08 -3.94
CA LYS A 265 23.44 -3.52 -4.15
C LYS A 265 22.25 -3.80 -5.08
N PHE A 266 21.21 -2.97 -5.03
CA PHE A 266 19.97 -3.13 -5.79
C PHE A 266 19.64 -1.81 -6.53
N PRO A 267 20.34 -1.47 -7.63
CA PRO A 267 20.19 -0.18 -8.31
C PRO A 267 18.77 0.10 -8.83
N ASP A 268 18.06 -0.95 -9.24
CA ASP A 268 16.70 -0.85 -9.81
C ASP A 268 15.60 -0.82 -8.76
N LEU A 269 15.87 -1.26 -7.53
CA LEU A 269 14.91 -1.25 -6.43
C LEU A 269 14.52 0.18 -6.09
N GLN A 270 13.22 0.45 -6.05
CA GLN A 270 12.71 1.75 -5.60
C GLN A 270 12.81 1.84 -4.08
N VAL A 271 13.39 2.93 -3.58
CA VAL A 271 13.63 3.15 -2.14
C VAL A 271 12.99 4.46 -1.70
N ILE A 272 12.06 4.35 -0.77
CA ILE A 272 11.52 5.48 -0.01
C ILE A 272 12.24 5.52 1.33
N ALA A 273 12.69 6.68 1.77
CA ALA A 273 13.27 6.82 3.11
C ALA A 273 12.63 7.96 3.90
N GLY A 274 12.65 7.83 5.22
CA GLY A 274 12.13 8.79 6.20
C GLY A 274 12.21 8.21 7.61
N ASN A 275 11.63 8.92 8.63
CA ASN A 275 10.89 10.16 8.42
C ASN A 275 11.79 11.38 8.60
N VAL A 276 11.50 12.40 7.82
CA VAL A 276 12.15 13.71 7.92
C VAL A 276 11.11 14.82 8.05
N ALA A 277 11.54 16.04 8.34
CA ALA A 277 10.65 17.18 8.51
C ALA A 277 11.25 18.52 8.02
N THR A 278 12.38 18.46 7.31
CA THR A 278 13.11 19.66 6.84
C THR A 278 13.62 19.49 5.42
N GLY A 279 13.76 20.60 4.70
CA GLY A 279 14.33 20.62 3.34
C GLY A 279 15.77 20.11 3.31
N ALA A 280 16.62 20.48 4.28
CA ALA A 280 17.99 19.98 4.38
C ALA A 280 18.06 18.45 4.50
N ALA A 281 17.21 17.85 5.34
CA ALA A 281 17.12 16.41 5.47
C ALA A 281 16.67 15.74 4.16
N THR A 282 15.72 16.37 3.47
CA THR A 282 15.22 15.92 2.17
C THR A 282 16.34 15.92 1.12
N GLU A 283 17.12 17.00 1.02
CA GLU A 283 18.23 17.07 0.08
C GLU A 283 19.31 16.00 0.34
N ASP A 284 19.64 15.73 1.61
CA ASP A 284 20.64 14.73 1.95
C ASP A 284 20.16 13.30 1.64
N LEU A 285 18.89 12.99 1.88
CA LEU A 285 18.28 11.72 1.44
C LEU A 285 18.30 11.57 -0.09
N ILE A 286 17.99 12.64 -0.83
CA ILE A 286 18.03 12.64 -2.30
C ILE A 286 19.44 12.37 -2.81
N LYS A 287 20.46 13.03 -2.23
CA LYS A 287 21.88 12.80 -2.54
C LYS A 287 22.32 11.36 -2.24
N ALA A 288 21.75 10.73 -1.20
CA ALA A 288 21.98 9.33 -0.89
C ALA A 288 21.29 8.35 -1.88
N GLY A 289 20.42 8.84 -2.76
CA GLY A 289 19.86 8.06 -3.87
C GLY A 289 18.43 7.57 -3.68
N VAL A 290 17.64 8.16 -2.78
CA VAL A 290 16.22 7.76 -2.61
C VAL A 290 15.38 8.12 -3.83
N ASP A 291 14.31 7.36 -4.03
CA ASP A 291 13.35 7.54 -5.11
C ASP A 291 12.08 8.33 -4.66
N ALA A 292 11.87 8.45 -3.36
CA ALA A 292 10.88 9.34 -2.73
C ALA A 292 11.25 9.59 -1.26
N VAL A 293 10.72 10.66 -0.67
CA VAL A 293 10.97 11.06 0.71
C VAL A 293 9.69 11.03 1.53
N LYS A 294 9.73 10.38 2.70
CA LYS A 294 8.61 10.28 3.63
C LYS A 294 8.74 11.31 4.76
N VAL A 295 7.73 12.16 4.89
CA VAL A 295 7.73 13.37 5.74
C VAL A 295 6.75 13.23 6.88
N GLY A 296 7.23 13.43 8.11
CA GLY A 296 6.40 13.48 9.30
C GLY A 296 7.15 13.06 10.56
N ILE A 297 7.45 14.01 11.44
CA ILE A 297 8.04 13.76 12.76
C ILE A 297 7.02 14.15 13.83
N GLY A 298 6.41 13.12 14.43
CA GLY A 298 5.46 13.25 15.55
C GLY A 298 4.02 13.63 15.22
N PRO A 299 3.49 13.65 13.96
CA PRO A 299 2.10 14.03 13.72
C PRO A 299 1.10 12.87 13.92
N GLY A 300 1.56 11.62 14.02
CA GLY A 300 0.69 10.45 14.15
C GLY A 300 -0.11 10.44 15.45
N SER A 301 -1.36 9.95 15.40
CA SER A 301 -2.28 9.96 16.55
C SER A 301 -1.80 9.14 17.76
N ILE A 302 -0.92 8.15 17.53
CA ILE A 302 -0.34 7.27 18.55
C ILE A 302 1.12 7.64 18.89
N CYS A 303 1.65 8.71 18.28
CA CYS A 303 3.02 9.12 18.46
C CYS A 303 3.15 10.09 19.65
N THR A 304 4.13 9.85 20.53
CA THR A 304 4.44 10.73 21.67
C THR A 304 5.82 11.37 21.56
N THR A 305 6.51 11.24 20.42
CA THR A 305 7.85 11.81 20.22
C THR A 305 7.93 13.29 20.57
N ARG A 306 6.93 14.08 20.19
CA ARG A 306 6.88 15.53 20.51
C ARG A 306 6.79 15.82 21.99
N ILE A 307 6.20 14.93 22.77
CA ILE A 307 6.06 15.08 24.22
C ILE A 307 7.25 14.50 24.96
N ILE A 308 7.71 13.31 24.56
CA ILE A 308 8.78 12.58 25.24
C ILE A 308 10.16 13.14 24.90
N ALA A 309 10.42 13.39 23.61
CA ALA A 309 11.69 13.92 23.13
C ALA A 309 11.70 15.45 22.91
N GLY A 310 10.52 16.08 22.82
CA GLY A 310 10.38 17.50 22.50
C GLY A 310 10.71 17.85 21.04
N ILE A 311 10.66 16.86 20.15
CA ILE A 311 11.08 16.99 18.74
C ILE A 311 9.90 16.82 17.80
N GLY A 312 9.82 17.68 16.78
CA GLY A 312 8.82 17.60 15.73
C GLY A 312 8.67 18.90 14.96
N VAL A 313 8.01 18.82 13.81
CA VAL A 313 7.59 19.97 13.00
C VAL A 313 6.12 19.77 12.64
N PRO A 314 5.25 20.79 12.77
CA PRO A 314 3.86 20.72 12.33
C PRO A 314 3.76 20.35 10.85
N GLN A 315 2.77 19.51 10.50
CA GLN A 315 2.83 18.73 9.27
C GLN A 315 2.76 19.53 7.97
N ILE A 316 1.96 20.58 7.91
CA ILE A 316 1.89 21.46 6.73
C ILE A 316 3.26 22.12 6.49
N THR A 317 3.87 22.68 7.53
CA THR A 317 5.21 23.29 7.44
C THR A 317 6.24 22.26 6.99
N ALA A 318 6.23 21.05 7.57
CA ALA A 318 7.17 20.00 7.21
C ALA A 318 7.03 19.58 5.74
N VAL A 319 5.80 19.41 5.25
CA VAL A 319 5.55 19.02 3.84
C VAL A 319 5.99 20.12 2.89
N MET A 320 5.66 21.39 3.16
CA MET A 320 6.07 22.52 2.32
C MET A 320 7.59 22.64 2.22
N ASP A 321 8.29 22.61 3.35
CA ASP A 321 9.75 22.73 3.39
C ASP A 321 10.46 21.57 2.66
N CYS A 322 9.97 20.34 2.87
CA CYS A 322 10.49 19.17 2.16
C CYS A 322 10.15 19.20 0.66
N TYR A 323 8.96 19.67 0.27
CA TYR A 323 8.56 19.78 -1.13
C TYR A 323 9.41 20.81 -1.89
N GLU A 324 9.65 21.99 -1.31
CA GLU A 324 10.51 23.02 -1.91
C GLU A 324 11.92 22.50 -2.21
N ALA A 325 12.45 21.65 -1.35
CA ALA A 325 13.74 21.01 -1.56
C ALA A 325 13.68 19.91 -2.63
N ALA A 326 12.64 19.06 -2.60
CA ALA A 326 12.51 17.88 -3.46
C ALA A 326 12.11 18.20 -4.91
N ASP A 327 11.31 19.24 -5.12
CA ASP A 327 10.78 19.64 -6.43
C ASP A 327 11.90 19.92 -7.45
N LYS A 328 12.98 20.50 -7.01
CA LYS A 328 14.20 20.77 -7.82
C LYS A 328 14.80 19.50 -8.44
N TYR A 329 14.56 18.35 -7.83
CA TYR A 329 15.08 17.05 -8.25
C TYR A 329 13.99 16.15 -8.86
N GLY A 330 12.73 16.61 -8.88
CA GLY A 330 11.58 15.84 -9.30
C GLY A 330 11.37 14.58 -8.44
N ILE A 331 11.66 14.66 -7.13
CA ILE A 331 11.48 13.55 -6.17
C ILE A 331 10.12 13.71 -5.48
N PRO A 332 9.24 12.69 -5.51
CA PRO A 332 7.95 12.73 -4.83
C PRO A 332 8.08 12.82 -3.31
N ILE A 333 7.12 13.52 -2.68
CA ILE A 333 6.98 13.64 -1.24
C ILE A 333 5.76 12.85 -0.76
N ILE A 334 5.92 12.11 0.33
CA ILE A 334 4.86 11.36 0.99
C ILE A 334 4.58 12.01 2.35
N ALA A 335 3.37 12.53 2.53
CA ALA A 335 2.92 13.05 3.81
C ALA A 335 2.47 11.90 4.72
N ASP A 336 3.18 11.67 5.82
CA ASP A 336 2.95 10.56 6.75
C ASP A 336 2.50 11.07 8.12
N GLY A 337 1.26 10.75 8.47
CA GLY A 337 0.65 11.03 9.78
C GLY A 337 -0.11 12.35 9.89
N GLY A 338 -0.96 12.42 10.90
CA GLY A 338 -1.79 13.59 11.23
C GLY A 338 -3.06 13.73 10.41
N ILE A 339 -3.29 12.90 9.41
CA ILE A 339 -4.46 12.93 8.54
C ILE A 339 -5.64 12.24 9.24
N LYS A 340 -6.72 12.97 9.45
CA LYS A 340 -7.95 12.51 10.11
C LYS A 340 -9.12 12.43 9.13
N TYR A 341 -9.18 13.34 8.16
CA TYR A 341 -10.26 13.53 7.21
C TYR A 341 -9.73 13.67 5.77
N SER A 342 -10.59 13.53 4.79
CA SER A 342 -10.27 13.77 3.37
C SER A 342 -9.79 15.21 3.12
N GLY A 343 -10.31 16.19 3.87
CA GLY A 343 -9.85 17.58 3.83
C GLY A 343 -8.37 17.73 4.19
N ASP A 344 -7.87 16.93 5.13
CA ASP A 344 -6.44 16.95 5.49
C ASP A 344 -5.57 16.40 4.35
N MET A 345 -6.07 15.40 3.61
CA MET A 345 -5.39 14.92 2.38
C MET A 345 -5.31 16.02 1.33
N THR A 346 -6.41 16.74 1.11
CA THR A 346 -6.44 17.87 0.17
C THR A 346 -5.42 18.94 0.55
N LYS A 347 -5.33 19.27 1.85
CA LYS A 347 -4.33 20.21 2.38
C LYS A 347 -2.90 19.68 2.24
N ALA A 348 -2.66 18.38 2.53
CA ALA A 348 -1.33 17.79 2.39
C ALA A 348 -0.83 17.81 0.94
N ILE A 349 -1.71 17.51 -0.02
CA ILE A 349 -1.39 17.55 -1.45
C ILE A 349 -1.15 19.00 -1.90
N ALA A 350 -2.01 19.94 -1.53
CA ALA A 350 -1.80 21.36 -1.83
C ALA A 350 -0.49 21.92 -1.21
N ALA A 351 -0.03 21.35 -0.09
CA ALA A 351 1.25 21.69 0.53
C ALA A 351 2.47 21.07 -0.20
N GLY A 352 2.25 20.16 -1.18
CA GLY A 352 3.31 19.58 -2.00
C GLY A 352 3.41 18.04 -1.94
N ALA A 353 2.60 17.35 -1.14
CA ALA A 353 2.64 15.89 -1.10
C ALA A 353 2.11 15.27 -2.41
N ASN A 354 2.76 14.20 -2.86
CA ASN A 354 2.27 13.36 -3.95
C ASN A 354 1.32 12.27 -3.43
N VAL A 355 1.63 11.72 -2.26
CA VAL A 355 0.92 10.60 -1.65
C VAL A 355 0.75 10.85 -0.16
N CYS A 356 -0.36 10.41 0.41
CA CYS A 356 -0.64 10.44 1.84
C CYS A 356 -0.54 9.04 2.43
N MET A 357 0.36 8.84 3.41
CA MET A 357 0.41 7.62 4.21
C MET A 357 -0.48 7.77 5.44
N MET A 358 -1.32 6.78 5.68
CA MET A 358 -2.28 6.80 6.79
C MET A 358 -2.24 5.50 7.58
N GLY A 359 -2.27 5.62 8.90
CA GLY A 359 -2.31 4.50 9.84
C GLY A 359 -3.68 4.36 10.51
N SER A 360 -4.08 5.31 11.36
CA SER A 360 -5.29 5.22 12.19
C SER A 360 -6.58 5.02 11.38
N ILE A 361 -6.69 5.64 10.21
CA ILE A 361 -7.84 5.52 9.32
C ILE A 361 -8.03 4.07 8.87
N PHE A 362 -6.94 3.40 8.47
CA PHE A 362 -6.98 2.03 7.97
C PHE A 362 -6.89 0.97 9.08
N ALA A 363 -6.37 1.32 10.26
CA ALA A 363 -6.32 0.40 11.40
C ALA A 363 -7.71 -0.11 11.81
N GLY A 364 -8.76 0.70 11.62
CA GLY A 364 -10.15 0.33 11.89
C GLY A 364 -10.82 -0.55 10.85
N CYS A 365 -10.17 -0.81 9.71
CA CYS A 365 -10.77 -1.58 8.62
C CYS A 365 -10.67 -3.10 8.84
N ASP A 366 -11.55 -3.87 8.17
CA ASP A 366 -11.60 -5.32 8.22
C ASP A 366 -10.29 -5.99 7.80
N GLU A 367 -9.57 -5.39 6.87
CA GLU A 367 -8.36 -5.93 6.27
C GLU A 367 -7.09 -5.69 7.10
N SER A 368 -7.15 -4.80 8.10
CA SER A 368 -6.01 -4.60 9.01
C SER A 368 -5.81 -5.82 9.92
N PRO A 369 -4.56 -6.13 10.33
CA PRO A 369 -4.26 -7.29 11.19
C PRO A 369 -4.64 -7.10 12.65
N GLY A 370 -4.90 -5.87 13.12
CA GLY A 370 -5.30 -5.59 14.49
C GLY A 370 -6.52 -6.39 14.92
N THR A 371 -6.51 -6.91 16.16
CA THR A 371 -7.60 -7.72 16.70
C THR A 371 -8.84 -6.88 16.99
N PHE A 372 -10.01 -7.51 16.91
CA PHE A 372 -11.27 -6.87 17.31
C PHE A 372 -11.41 -6.80 18.82
N GLU A 373 -11.91 -5.67 19.30
CA GLU A 373 -12.34 -5.48 20.68
C GLU A 373 -13.79 -5.00 20.73
N LEU A 374 -14.54 -5.48 21.73
CA LEU A 374 -15.87 -4.97 22.04
C LEU A 374 -15.78 -4.11 23.30
N PHE A 375 -16.12 -2.83 23.18
CA PHE A 375 -16.11 -1.89 24.30
C PHE A 375 -17.35 -1.04 24.29
N GLN A 376 -18.06 -0.96 25.41
CA GLN A 376 -19.33 -0.23 25.55
C GLN A 376 -20.36 -0.55 24.45
N GLY A 377 -20.44 -1.82 24.04
CA GLY A 377 -21.35 -2.27 22.97
C GLY A 377 -20.95 -1.91 21.54
N ARG A 378 -19.83 -1.23 21.34
CA ARG A 378 -19.29 -0.88 20.01
C ARG A 378 -18.07 -1.73 19.65
N LYS A 379 -17.86 -1.97 18.36
CA LYS A 379 -16.69 -2.67 17.84
C LYS A 379 -15.54 -1.70 17.62
N TYR A 380 -14.36 -2.12 18.04
CA TYR A 380 -13.09 -1.43 17.85
C TYR A 380 -12.05 -2.38 17.30
N LYS A 381 -10.95 -1.85 16.80
CA LYS A 381 -9.75 -2.62 16.46
C LYS A 381 -8.55 -2.07 17.24
N VAL A 382 -7.68 -2.97 17.68
CA VAL A 382 -6.41 -2.60 18.32
C VAL A 382 -5.56 -1.82 17.33
N TYR A 383 -5.00 -0.72 17.79
CA TYR A 383 -4.08 0.12 17.05
C TYR A 383 -2.95 0.59 17.97
N ARG A 384 -1.71 0.42 17.54
CA ARG A 384 -0.55 0.80 18.34
C ARG A 384 0.52 1.49 17.52
N GLY A 385 1.26 2.41 18.17
CA GLY A 385 2.44 3.04 17.60
C GLY A 385 3.62 2.09 17.53
N MET A 386 4.46 2.24 16.51
CA MET A 386 5.71 1.49 16.39
C MET A 386 6.69 1.80 17.53
N GLY A 387 6.54 2.94 18.21
CA GLY A 387 7.26 3.33 19.42
C GLY A 387 6.61 2.89 20.73
N SER A 388 5.53 2.11 20.70
CA SER A 388 4.94 1.52 21.90
C SER A 388 5.82 0.38 22.44
N ILE A 389 5.69 0.06 23.72
CA ILE A 389 6.48 -1.00 24.36
C ILE A 389 6.31 -2.33 23.62
N ALA A 390 5.06 -2.75 23.38
CA ALA A 390 4.79 -4.02 22.72
C ALA A 390 5.29 -4.04 21.26
N ALA A 391 5.18 -2.95 20.49
CA ALA A 391 5.73 -2.91 19.14
C ALA A 391 7.25 -2.98 19.14
N MET A 392 7.94 -2.31 20.08
CA MET A 392 9.38 -2.36 20.22
C MET A 392 9.87 -3.76 20.63
N GLU A 393 9.17 -4.44 21.53
CA GLU A 393 9.49 -5.81 21.92
C GLU A 393 9.33 -6.81 20.76
N ASN A 394 8.44 -6.51 19.81
CA ASN A 394 8.18 -7.33 18.63
C ASN A 394 9.01 -6.95 17.39
N GLY A 395 9.99 -6.05 17.49
CA GLY A 395 10.95 -5.81 16.40
C GLY A 395 11.15 -4.38 15.94
N SER A 396 10.50 -3.35 16.53
CA SER A 396 10.67 -1.95 16.12
C SER A 396 11.66 -1.12 16.94
N LYS A 397 12.51 -1.76 17.77
CA LYS A 397 13.54 -1.08 18.59
C LYS A 397 14.55 -0.29 17.76
N ASP A 398 14.91 -0.80 16.59
CA ASP A 398 15.84 -0.18 15.65
C ASP A 398 15.33 1.16 15.12
N ARG A 399 14.01 1.27 14.91
CA ARG A 399 13.36 2.51 14.48
C ARG A 399 13.64 3.68 15.43
N TYR A 400 13.77 3.39 16.73
CA TYR A 400 13.96 4.36 17.82
C TYR A 400 15.38 4.31 18.41
N PHE A 401 16.34 3.69 17.72
CA PHE A 401 17.73 3.57 18.16
C PHE A 401 17.90 2.91 19.54
N GLN A 402 17.02 1.96 19.90
CA GLN A 402 16.99 1.30 21.20
C GLN A 402 17.29 -0.22 21.14
N THR A 403 17.97 -0.68 20.09
CA THR A 403 18.27 -2.10 19.87
C THR A 403 18.97 -2.76 21.07
N ASP A 404 19.94 -2.06 21.67
CA ASP A 404 20.74 -2.56 22.79
C ASP A 404 20.25 -2.07 24.17
N ALA A 405 19.08 -1.41 24.21
CA ALA A 405 18.59 -0.83 25.45
C ALA A 405 18.11 -1.91 26.43
N LYS A 406 18.62 -1.88 27.67
CA LYS A 406 18.17 -2.74 28.75
C LYS A 406 16.75 -2.43 29.22
N LYS A 407 16.33 -1.19 29.12
CA LYS A 407 14.99 -0.70 29.43
C LYS A 407 14.56 0.26 28.34
N LEU A 408 13.34 0.06 27.81
CA LEU A 408 12.81 0.84 26.71
C LEU A 408 12.24 2.17 27.21
N VAL A 409 12.39 3.21 26.39
CA VAL A 409 11.73 4.51 26.54
C VAL A 409 10.75 4.64 25.37
N PRO A 410 9.44 4.45 25.60
CA PRO A 410 8.46 4.47 24.52
C PRO A 410 8.23 5.90 23.99
N GLU A 411 8.08 6.03 22.69
CA GLU A 411 7.66 7.23 21.98
C GLU A 411 6.32 7.02 21.24
N GLY A 412 5.51 6.11 21.73
CA GLY A 412 4.20 5.79 21.19
C GLY A 412 3.33 5.07 22.22
N VAL A 413 2.04 5.08 21.98
CA VAL A 413 1.04 4.45 22.83
C VAL A 413 0.32 3.32 22.11
N GLU A 414 -0.37 2.50 22.88
CA GLU A 414 -1.32 1.49 22.42
C GLU A 414 -2.73 1.95 22.72
N GLY A 415 -3.65 1.66 21.82
CA GLY A 415 -5.04 2.02 21.96
C GLY A 415 -5.91 1.24 21.00
N ARG A 416 -7.09 1.74 20.78
CA ARG A 416 -8.06 1.19 19.84
C ARG A 416 -8.66 2.30 19.00
N VAL A 417 -9.07 1.95 17.79
CA VAL A 417 -9.80 2.83 16.88
C VAL A 417 -11.17 2.25 16.57
N ALA A 418 -12.13 3.10 16.32
CA ALA A 418 -13.47 2.65 15.94
C ALA A 418 -13.40 1.76 14.68
N TYR A 419 -14.17 0.68 14.67
CA TYR A 419 -14.33 -0.16 13.49
C TYR A 419 -15.02 0.61 12.35
N LYS A 420 -14.47 0.50 11.13
CA LYS A 420 -14.88 1.30 9.96
C LYS A 420 -15.41 0.48 8.78
N GLY A 421 -15.50 -0.85 8.92
CA GLY A 421 -15.87 -1.72 7.79
C GLY A 421 -14.73 -1.94 6.81
N SER A 422 -15.04 -2.01 5.52
CA SER A 422 -14.07 -2.35 4.49
C SER A 422 -13.13 -1.18 4.13
N VAL A 423 -11.93 -1.51 3.64
CA VAL A 423 -11.03 -0.52 3.02
C VAL A 423 -11.68 0.14 1.82
N GLU A 424 -12.45 -0.62 1.02
CA GLU A 424 -13.14 -0.13 -0.18
C GLU A 424 -14.08 1.04 0.17
N ASP A 425 -14.92 0.89 1.21
CA ASP A 425 -15.84 1.95 1.65
C ASP A 425 -15.10 3.17 2.21
N THR A 426 -14.06 2.92 2.99
CA THR A 426 -13.23 3.99 3.57
C THR A 426 -12.52 4.80 2.48
N VAL A 427 -11.90 4.14 1.51
CA VAL A 427 -11.23 4.79 0.37
C VAL A 427 -12.24 5.56 -0.49
N PHE A 428 -13.43 4.98 -0.73
CA PHE A 428 -14.48 5.66 -1.49
C PHE A 428 -14.85 7.02 -0.89
N GLN A 429 -15.05 7.08 0.43
CA GLN A 429 -15.36 8.34 1.14
C GLN A 429 -14.19 9.34 1.07
N LEU A 430 -12.96 8.88 1.29
CA LEU A 430 -11.77 9.73 1.24
C LEU A 430 -11.54 10.31 -0.16
N MET A 431 -11.70 9.50 -1.21
CA MET A 431 -11.54 9.95 -2.59
C MET A 431 -12.65 10.91 -3.00
N GLY A 432 -13.88 10.67 -2.55
CA GLY A 432 -14.99 11.59 -2.76
C GLY A 432 -14.70 12.99 -2.19
N GLY A 433 -14.21 13.04 -0.95
CA GLY A 433 -13.83 14.30 -0.31
C GLY A 433 -12.65 15.00 -0.99
N LEU A 434 -11.62 14.25 -1.40
CA LEU A 434 -10.49 14.81 -2.15
C LEU A 434 -10.94 15.38 -3.50
N ARG A 435 -11.74 14.66 -4.28
CA ARG A 435 -12.32 15.15 -5.55
C ARG A 435 -13.12 16.43 -5.36
N SER A 436 -13.91 16.50 -4.29
CA SER A 436 -14.67 17.69 -3.93
C SER A 436 -13.73 18.88 -3.64
N GLY A 437 -12.69 18.67 -2.81
CA GLY A 437 -11.70 19.72 -2.51
C GLY A 437 -10.96 20.21 -3.74
N MET A 438 -10.55 19.30 -4.65
CA MET A 438 -9.93 19.66 -5.93
C MET A 438 -10.88 20.44 -6.82
N GLY A 439 -12.16 20.05 -6.86
CA GLY A 439 -13.20 20.78 -7.58
C GLY A 439 -13.35 22.22 -7.06
N TYR A 440 -13.37 22.45 -5.76
CA TYR A 440 -13.39 23.79 -5.16
C TYR A 440 -12.16 24.62 -5.48
N CYS A 441 -11.00 24.00 -5.63
CA CYS A 441 -9.75 24.69 -5.97
C CYS A 441 -9.54 24.87 -7.48
N GLY A 442 -10.40 24.33 -8.34
CA GLY A 442 -10.24 24.35 -9.80
C GLY A 442 -9.07 23.50 -10.30
N ALA A 443 -8.69 22.45 -9.54
CA ALA A 443 -7.57 21.58 -9.84
C ALA A 443 -8.06 20.28 -10.51
N ALA A 444 -7.67 20.03 -11.76
CA ALA A 444 -8.02 18.84 -12.51
C ALA A 444 -7.13 17.64 -12.17
N THR A 445 -5.91 17.89 -11.73
CA THR A 445 -4.89 16.89 -11.38
C THR A 445 -4.27 17.16 -10.01
N ILE A 446 -3.56 16.19 -9.47
CA ILE A 446 -2.78 16.33 -8.22
C ILE A 446 -1.75 17.46 -8.36
N GLU A 447 -1.07 17.57 -9.51
CA GLU A 447 -0.08 18.61 -9.74
C GLU A 447 -0.72 20.01 -9.84
N ASP A 448 -1.90 20.14 -10.44
CA ASP A 448 -2.63 21.41 -10.45
C ASP A 448 -2.94 21.88 -9.03
N LEU A 449 -3.35 20.97 -8.13
CA LEU A 449 -3.67 21.33 -6.74
C LEU A 449 -2.45 21.85 -5.98
N LYS A 450 -1.26 21.31 -6.23
CA LYS A 450 0.00 21.82 -5.66
C LYS A 450 0.30 23.24 -6.13
N GLN A 451 0.00 23.56 -7.38
CA GLN A 451 0.31 24.87 -7.97
C GLN A 451 -0.76 25.92 -7.66
N THR A 452 -2.02 25.54 -7.63
CA THR A 452 -3.16 26.47 -7.49
C THR A 452 -3.63 26.62 -6.05
N GLY A 453 -3.36 25.65 -5.18
CA GLY A 453 -3.81 25.64 -3.79
C GLY A 453 -3.30 26.84 -3.00
N LYS A 454 -4.20 27.60 -2.39
CA LYS A 454 -3.87 28.75 -1.53
C LYS A 454 -4.43 28.53 -0.14
N PHE A 455 -3.61 28.74 0.86
CA PHE A 455 -4.00 28.59 2.26
C PHE A 455 -4.33 29.93 2.90
N VAL A 456 -5.32 29.90 3.78
CA VAL A 456 -5.57 30.95 4.78
C VAL A 456 -5.36 30.36 6.16
N LYS A 457 -4.63 31.06 7.03
CA LYS A 457 -4.51 30.69 8.45
C LYS A 457 -5.83 30.96 9.17
N ILE A 458 -6.20 30.06 10.05
CA ILE A 458 -7.42 30.16 10.86
C ILE A 458 -7.08 30.19 12.34
N SER A 459 -8.00 30.70 13.14
CA SER A 459 -7.93 30.67 14.59
C SER A 459 -8.60 29.41 15.15
N SER A 460 -8.41 29.14 16.45
CA SER A 460 -9.16 28.10 17.15
C SER A 460 -10.68 28.29 17.12
N ALA A 461 -11.14 29.54 17.03
CA ALA A 461 -12.57 29.86 16.86
C ALA A 461 -13.07 29.41 15.46
N SER A 462 -12.28 29.68 14.41
CA SER A 462 -12.60 29.24 13.06
C SER A 462 -12.49 27.71 12.90
N LEU A 463 -11.60 27.07 13.63
CA LEU A 463 -11.56 25.60 13.66
C LEU A 463 -12.86 25.04 14.25
N LYS A 464 -13.35 25.61 15.35
CA LYS A 464 -14.64 25.22 15.93
C LYS A 464 -15.81 25.47 14.97
N GLU A 465 -15.79 26.61 14.25
CA GLU A 465 -16.78 26.93 13.20
C GLU A 465 -16.76 25.92 12.04
N SER A 466 -15.63 25.30 11.76
CA SER A 466 -15.45 24.32 10.68
C SER A 466 -16.12 22.98 10.97
N HIS A 467 -16.42 22.68 12.22
CA HIS A 467 -17.15 21.48 12.62
C HIS A 467 -18.64 21.80 12.84
N PRO A 468 -19.54 20.81 12.69
CA PRO A 468 -20.95 21.00 13.07
C PRO A 468 -21.07 21.55 14.49
N HIS A 469 -21.76 22.67 14.66
CA HIS A 469 -21.95 23.34 15.94
C HIS A 469 -23.41 23.78 16.09
N ASP A 470 -23.84 23.99 17.34
CA ASP A 470 -25.21 24.41 17.71
C ASP A 470 -26.33 23.42 17.27
N ILE A 471 -25.95 22.15 17.01
CA ILE A 471 -26.90 21.06 16.72
C ILE A 471 -26.50 19.79 17.47
N HIS A 472 -27.46 18.91 17.70
CA HIS A 472 -27.19 17.52 18.08
C HIS A 472 -27.24 16.64 16.83
N ILE A 473 -26.12 15.94 16.53
CA ILE A 473 -26.08 14.99 15.41
C ILE A 473 -26.92 13.77 15.78
N THR A 474 -28.02 13.57 15.06
CA THR A 474 -28.92 12.42 15.27
C THR A 474 -28.62 11.24 14.36
N LYS A 475 -27.87 11.48 13.27
CA LYS A 475 -27.40 10.46 12.33
C LYS A 475 -26.02 10.86 11.84
N GLU A 476 -25.01 10.04 12.14
CA GLU A 476 -23.65 10.25 11.66
C GLU A 476 -23.56 10.10 10.13
N ALA A 477 -22.68 10.89 9.52
CA ALA A 477 -22.33 10.72 8.13
C ALA A 477 -21.22 9.65 8.01
N PRO A 478 -21.14 8.90 6.88
CA PRO A 478 -20.12 7.85 6.74
C PRO A 478 -18.67 8.37 6.73
N ASN A 479 -18.50 9.69 6.53
CA ASN A 479 -17.20 10.37 6.45
C ASN A 479 -16.98 11.39 7.59
N TYR A 480 -17.91 11.47 8.54
CA TYR A 480 -17.79 12.34 9.70
C TYR A 480 -18.43 11.69 10.92
N SER A 481 -17.62 11.47 11.95
CA SER A 481 -18.05 11.03 13.29
C SER A 481 -17.64 12.04 14.34
N VAL A 482 -18.40 12.14 15.40
CA VAL A 482 -18.04 12.92 16.58
C VAL A 482 -17.18 11.98 17.44
N ASP A 483 -15.91 12.34 17.65
CA ASP A 483 -15.10 11.67 18.66
C ASP A 483 -15.67 12.04 20.06
N GLU A 484 -16.20 11.03 20.77
CA GLU A 484 -16.58 11.15 22.18
C GLU A 484 -15.35 11.00 23.08
#